data_eccabcf960c3698d0125798451b6c69a
#
_entry.id   eccabcf960c3698d0125798451b6c69a
#
_cell.length_a   1.000
_cell.length_b   1.000
_cell.length_c   1.000
_cell.angle_alpha   90.00
_cell.angle_beta   90.00
_cell.angle_gamma   90.00
#
_symmetry.space_group_name_H-M   'P 1'
#
loop_
_entity.id
_entity.type
_entity.pdbx_description
1 polymer ?
#
loop_
_entity_poly.entity_id
_entity_poly.type
_entity_poly.pdbx_seq_one_letter_code
_entity_poly.pdbx_strand_id
1 'polypeptide(L)'
;MATLAPEDLRSPVLDINAEAVKQELLEKYPTKIARKRIKQIVVNQVEPDLTVPEIQSNVRTVPGLISQRGCTYAGCKGVVLGPTRDILNLTHGPIGCGFYSWLTRRNQTRPKGPEDHNFMTYCFSTDMQEEQIIFGGEKKLKQAVQEAYDIFKPKAIGIFSTCPVGLIGDDVHAVAREMKEKLGINVFAFSCEGYKGVSQSAGHHIANNGVFTHIVGLDATEREGKFKINLLGEYNIGGDAFEIERLFEDCGLTLISTFSGNSSYDNFANSHTADLNLIMCHRSINYVADMMEKKFGIPWIKVNFIGAEATAKSLKKIASYFEDPKLTAKTEEVINREMPAVEKVREEVKARCQGKRAMLFVGGSRAHHYQELFREIGMEIIAAGYEFAHRDDYEGRRVLPGLKVDADSRNIEELQVEADPGRYRPRLDAAGISRLAQEGIKLSEYEGMMVEMKSGALVIDDISQHETEKLIELYQPDIICAGIKEKYVIQKSGVPMKQLHSYDYSGPYAGFQGAINFYREVDRMVNSKVWKYLKAPWQEHPELAAKYVWE
;
A
#
# COMPACT_ATOMS: atom_id res chain seq x y z
N MET A 1 6.88 27.04 -34.03
CA MET A 1 6.20 26.52 -32.84
C MET A 1 5.63 27.72 -32.11
N ALA A 2 4.32 27.92 -32.14
CA ALA A 2 3.69 29.01 -31.43
C ALA A 2 3.73 28.66 -29.92
N THR A 3 4.42 29.48 -29.15
CA THR A 3 4.37 29.47 -27.68
C THR A 3 2.95 29.84 -27.30
N LEU A 4 2.23 28.92 -26.67
CA LEU A 4 0.92 29.22 -26.08
C LEU A 4 1.10 30.28 -25.00
N ALA A 5 0.24 31.29 -25.01
CA ALA A 5 0.26 32.33 -24.00
C ALA A 5 -0.03 31.73 -22.61
N PRO A 6 0.52 32.29 -21.51
CA PRO A 6 0.31 31.77 -20.15
C PRO A 6 -1.15 31.65 -19.72
N GLU A 7 -2.05 32.41 -20.36
CA GLU A 7 -3.50 32.39 -20.11
C GLU A 7 -4.20 31.14 -20.66
N ASP A 8 -3.65 30.49 -21.71
CA ASP A 8 -4.18 29.25 -22.26
C ASP A 8 -3.84 28.00 -21.42
N LEU A 9 -3.02 28.15 -20.40
CA LEU A 9 -2.58 27.07 -19.51
C LEU A 9 -3.43 26.95 -18.23
N ARG A 10 -4.35 27.86 -18.00
CA ARG A 10 -5.26 27.79 -16.84
C ARG A 10 -6.54 27.08 -17.24
N SER A 11 -6.72 25.85 -16.74
CA SER A 11 -8.08 25.32 -16.61
C SER A 11 -8.90 26.32 -15.79
N PRO A 12 -10.15 26.66 -16.20
CA PRO A 12 -10.96 27.58 -15.44
C PRO A 12 -11.05 27.09 -14.00
N VAL A 13 -10.75 27.98 -13.07
CA VAL A 13 -10.90 27.70 -11.64
C VAL A 13 -12.41 27.62 -11.38
N LEU A 14 -12.95 26.38 -11.38
CA LEU A 14 -14.31 26.18 -10.91
C LEU A 14 -14.27 26.40 -9.39
N ASP A 15 -14.87 27.49 -8.94
CA ASP A 15 -15.15 27.75 -7.53
C ASP A 15 -16.31 26.87 -7.11
N ILE A 16 -16.03 25.56 -6.92
CA ILE A 16 -17.04 24.57 -6.53
C ILE A 16 -16.96 24.40 -5.02
N ASN A 17 -18.04 24.72 -4.35
CA ASN A 17 -18.21 24.44 -2.93
C ASN A 17 -18.23 22.93 -2.70
N ALA A 18 -17.23 22.39 -1.99
CA ALA A 18 -17.13 20.95 -1.73
C ALA A 18 -18.34 20.35 -1.00
N GLU A 19 -19.06 21.14 -0.19
CA GLU A 19 -20.29 20.69 0.46
C GLU A 19 -21.44 20.55 -0.55
N ALA A 20 -21.55 21.43 -1.54
CA ALA A 20 -22.52 21.30 -2.62
C ALA A 20 -22.21 20.07 -3.48
N VAL A 21 -20.94 19.80 -3.78
CA VAL A 21 -20.50 18.59 -4.49
C VAL A 21 -20.89 17.33 -3.73
N LYS A 22 -20.64 17.30 -2.41
CA LYS A 22 -21.03 16.19 -1.54
C LYS A 22 -22.55 15.93 -1.59
N GLN A 23 -23.37 16.97 -1.55
CA GLN A 23 -24.81 16.85 -1.64
C GLN A 23 -25.22 16.29 -3.00
N GLU A 24 -24.66 16.79 -4.09
CA GLU A 24 -24.96 16.32 -5.44
C GLU A 24 -24.55 14.86 -5.68
N LEU A 25 -23.43 14.41 -5.09
CA LEU A 25 -23.04 12.99 -5.12
C LEU A 25 -24.08 12.08 -4.45
N LEU A 26 -24.77 12.59 -3.42
CA LEU A 26 -25.71 11.80 -2.62
C LEU A 26 -27.14 11.81 -3.16
N GLU A 27 -27.52 12.79 -4.00
CA GLU A 27 -28.88 12.99 -4.48
C GLU A 27 -29.43 11.79 -5.28
N LYS A 28 -28.57 11.15 -6.08
CA LYS A 28 -28.97 9.99 -6.90
C LYS A 28 -29.07 8.69 -6.11
N TYR A 29 -28.59 8.67 -4.88
CA TYR A 29 -28.70 7.46 -4.06
C TYR A 29 -30.07 7.34 -3.38
N PRO A 30 -30.65 6.11 -3.31
CA PRO A 30 -31.81 5.88 -2.47
C PRO A 30 -31.52 6.34 -1.03
N THR A 31 -32.50 6.92 -0.36
CA THR A 31 -32.37 7.56 0.97
C THR A 31 -31.61 6.69 2.00
N LYS A 32 -31.85 5.37 2.00
CA LYS A 32 -31.18 4.44 2.93
C LYS A 32 -29.68 4.33 2.63
N ILE A 33 -29.29 4.38 1.37
CA ILE A 33 -27.89 4.34 0.92
C ILE A 33 -27.23 5.67 1.21
N ALA A 34 -27.87 6.79 0.82
CA ALA A 34 -27.36 8.13 1.07
C ALA A 34 -27.05 8.37 2.56
N ARG A 35 -27.93 7.94 3.48
CA ARG A 35 -27.70 8.03 4.93
C ARG A 35 -26.48 7.28 5.44
N LYS A 36 -26.07 6.20 4.78
CA LYS A 36 -24.83 5.47 5.12
C LYS A 36 -23.63 6.18 4.48
N ARG A 37 -23.76 6.53 3.21
CA ARG A 37 -22.68 7.08 2.41
C ARG A 37 -22.21 8.45 2.88
N ILE A 38 -23.12 9.28 3.38
CA ILE A 38 -22.82 10.63 3.88
C ILE A 38 -21.75 10.63 5.00
N LYS A 39 -21.65 9.54 5.77
CA LYS A 39 -20.63 9.38 6.83
C LYS A 39 -19.24 9.02 6.29
N GLN A 40 -19.14 8.62 5.04
CA GLN A 40 -17.92 8.23 4.35
C GLN A 40 -17.40 9.33 3.42
N ILE A 41 -18.13 10.46 3.33
CA ILE A 41 -17.80 11.61 2.50
C ILE A 41 -17.78 12.83 3.41
N VAL A 42 -16.61 13.43 3.59
CA VAL A 42 -16.44 14.62 4.43
C VAL A 42 -15.71 15.73 3.69
N VAL A 43 -16.03 16.97 4.00
CA VAL A 43 -15.21 18.12 3.59
C VAL A 43 -14.13 18.31 4.63
N ASN A 44 -12.88 18.30 4.21
CA ASN A 44 -11.76 18.44 5.12
C ASN A 44 -11.74 19.82 5.75
N GLN A 45 -11.54 19.85 7.05
CA GLN A 45 -11.32 21.06 7.84
C GLN A 45 -10.29 20.72 8.91
N VAL A 46 -9.17 21.40 8.89
CA VAL A 46 -8.10 21.20 9.87
C VAL A 46 -8.16 22.34 10.88
N GLU A 47 -8.46 22.00 12.12
CA GLU A 47 -8.47 22.95 13.22
C GLU A 47 -7.03 23.25 13.71
N PRO A 48 -6.81 24.37 14.44
CA PRO A 48 -5.47 24.74 14.91
C PRO A 48 -4.79 23.71 15.80
N ASP A 49 -5.55 22.85 16.49
CA ASP A 49 -5.06 21.74 17.30
C ASP A 49 -4.88 20.42 16.52
N LEU A 50 -4.93 20.50 15.18
CA LEU A 50 -4.87 19.38 14.24
C LEU A 50 -6.07 18.42 14.33
N THR A 51 -7.17 18.85 14.91
CA THR A 51 -8.43 18.09 14.84
C THR A 51 -9.00 18.19 13.43
N VAL A 52 -9.54 17.08 12.93
CA VAL A 52 -10.16 16.94 11.61
C VAL A 52 -11.55 16.31 11.76
N PRO A 53 -12.44 16.45 10.75
CA PRO A 53 -13.76 15.82 10.78
C PRO A 53 -13.68 14.30 10.95
N GLU A 54 -14.63 13.71 11.67
CA GLU A 54 -14.74 12.26 11.79
C GLU A 54 -15.22 11.66 10.47
N ILE A 55 -14.53 10.61 10.00
CA ILE A 55 -14.92 9.84 8.82
C ILE A 55 -15.20 8.38 9.16
N GLN A 56 -16.29 7.83 8.66
CA GLN A 56 -16.57 6.41 8.75
C GLN A 56 -15.88 5.67 7.62
N SER A 57 -14.95 4.79 7.95
CA SER A 57 -14.14 4.04 7.00
C SER A 57 -14.19 2.54 7.26
N ASN A 58 -13.67 1.74 6.33
CA ASN A 58 -13.58 0.28 6.41
C ASN A 58 -14.93 -0.40 6.74
N VAL A 59 -15.99 0.05 6.11
CA VAL A 59 -17.34 -0.52 6.23
C VAL A 59 -17.66 -1.39 5.03
N ARG A 60 -18.63 -2.30 5.17
CA ARG A 60 -19.09 -3.16 4.07
C ARG A 60 -19.60 -2.34 2.91
N THR A 61 -19.19 -2.71 1.71
CA THR A 61 -19.68 -2.14 0.45
C THR A 61 -21.21 -2.18 0.38
N VAL A 62 -21.80 -1.13 -0.18
CA VAL A 62 -23.23 -1.11 -0.47
C VAL A 62 -23.52 -2.07 -1.62
N PRO A 63 -24.45 -3.03 -1.46
CA PRO A 63 -24.78 -3.96 -2.53
C PRO A 63 -25.19 -3.24 -3.82
N GLY A 64 -24.64 -3.68 -4.95
CA GLY A 64 -24.89 -3.10 -6.27
C GLY A 64 -23.96 -1.95 -6.66
N LEU A 65 -23.13 -1.42 -5.74
CA LEU A 65 -22.08 -0.46 -6.06
C LEU A 65 -20.77 -1.17 -6.36
N ILE A 66 -20.02 -0.64 -7.32
CA ILE A 66 -18.68 -1.11 -7.66
C ILE A 66 -17.69 -0.45 -6.69
N SER A 67 -17.07 -1.27 -5.86
CA SER A 67 -15.98 -0.86 -4.99
C SER A 67 -14.64 -1.08 -5.68
N GLN A 68 -13.67 -0.21 -5.39
CA GLN A 68 -12.28 -0.34 -5.83
C GLN A 68 -11.49 -1.40 -5.04
N ARG A 69 -12.01 -1.80 -3.89
CA ARG A 69 -11.35 -2.73 -2.97
C ARG A 69 -11.13 -4.13 -3.56
N GLY A 70 -10.03 -4.75 -3.17
CA GLY A 70 -9.80 -6.18 -3.35
C GLY A 70 -10.36 -7.01 -2.19
N CYS A 71 -10.33 -8.33 -2.34
CA CYS A 71 -10.76 -9.28 -1.32
C CYS A 71 -9.62 -9.62 -0.34
N THR A 72 -9.96 -10.30 0.77
CA THR A 72 -8.98 -10.75 1.78
C THR A 72 -7.85 -11.59 1.17
N TYR A 73 -8.15 -12.54 0.29
CA TYR A 73 -7.14 -13.34 -0.40
C TYR A 73 -6.16 -12.48 -1.22
N ALA A 74 -6.67 -11.48 -1.93
CA ALA A 74 -5.81 -10.57 -2.70
C ALA A 74 -4.85 -9.79 -1.80
N GLY A 75 -5.30 -9.37 -0.62
CA GLY A 75 -4.45 -8.72 0.38
C GLY A 75 -3.39 -9.66 0.96
N CYS A 76 -3.78 -10.88 1.30
CA CYS A 76 -2.90 -11.87 1.91
C CYS A 76 -1.83 -12.37 0.92
N LYS A 77 -2.24 -13.10 -0.09
CA LYS A 77 -1.34 -13.72 -1.09
C LYS A 77 -0.83 -12.71 -2.11
N GLY A 78 -1.69 -11.83 -2.62
CA GLY A 78 -1.31 -10.90 -3.69
C GLY A 78 -0.42 -9.76 -3.20
N VAL A 79 -0.77 -9.10 -2.08
CA VAL A 79 -0.03 -7.92 -1.61
C VAL A 79 1.14 -8.31 -0.72
N VAL A 80 0.92 -9.04 0.37
CA VAL A 80 1.94 -9.26 1.40
C VAL A 80 2.94 -10.36 1.01
N LEU A 81 2.49 -11.57 0.70
CA LEU A 81 3.41 -12.68 0.40
C LEU A 81 3.81 -12.75 -1.08
N GLY A 82 3.03 -12.14 -1.96
CA GLY A 82 3.31 -12.12 -3.40
C GLY A 82 4.69 -11.59 -3.79
N PRO A 83 5.21 -10.53 -3.17
CA PRO A 83 6.53 -9.98 -3.50
C PRO A 83 7.71 -10.65 -2.78
N THR A 84 7.51 -11.78 -2.09
CA THR A 84 8.60 -12.58 -1.49
C THR A 84 9.23 -13.51 -2.54
N ARG A 85 10.56 -13.67 -2.50
CA ARG A 85 11.30 -14.34 -3.56
C ARG A 85 11.32 -15.86 -3.42
N ASP A 86 11.64 -16.36 -2.24
CA ASP A 86 12.04 -17.75 -1.99
C ASP A 86 11.07 -18.53 -1.08
N ILE A 87 9.90 -17.97 -0.81
CA ILE A 87 8.78 -18.71 -0.21
C ILE A 87 7.89 -19.17 -1.36
N LEU A 88 7.66 -20.48 -1.47
CA LEU A 88 6.77 -21.03 -2.46
C LEU A 88 5.32 -20.80 -2.02
N ASN A 89 4.63 -19.88 -2.69
CA ASN A 89 3.27 -19.44 -2.35
C ASN A 89 2.22 -20.25 -3.14
N LEU A 90 1.70 -21.33 -2.54
CA LEU A 90 0.73 -22.24 -3.15
C LEU A 90 -0.72 -21.77 -2.89
N THR A 91 -1.44 -21.45 -3.95
CA THR A 91 -2.88 -21.21 -3.88
C THR A 91 -3.65 -22.51 -3.79
N HIS A 92 -4.43 -22.71 -2.74
CA HIS A 92 -5.39 -23.80 -2.66
C HIS A 92 -6.76 -23.32 -3.09
N GLY A 93 -7.18 -23.73 -4.29
CA GLY A 93 -8.42 -23.28 -4.92
C GLY A 93 -8.40 -23.39 -6.44
N PRO A 94 -9.43 -22.87 -7.11
CA PRO A 94 -9.48 -22.74 -8.56
C PRO A 94 -8.35 -21.87 -9.11
N ILE A 95 -7.93 -22.16 -10.36
CA ILE A 95 -6.77 -21.53 -10.99
C ILE A 95 -6.84 -19.98 -11.05
N GLY A 96 -8.04 -19.41 -11.18
CA GLY A 96 -8.22 -17.96 -11.35
C GLY A 96 -7.64 -17.14 -10.21
N CYS A 97 -7.86 -17.53 -8.95
CA CYS A 97 -7.29 -16.82 -7.80
C CYS A 97 -5.75 -16.85 -7.82
N GLY A 98 -5.16 -17.99 -8.14
CA GLY A 98 -3.72 -18.16 -8.30
C GLY A 98 -3.16 -17.27 -9.41
N PHE A 99 -3.76 -17.37 -10.61
CA PHE A 99 -3.30 -16.67 -11.80
C PHE A 99 -3.32 -15.14 -11.62
N TYR A 100 -4.45 -14.55 -11.20
CA TYR A 100 -4.56 -13.10 -11.09
C TYR A 100 -3.68 -12.51 -9.98
N SER A 101 -3.51 -13.21 -8.86
CA SER A 101 -2.61 -12.76 -7.81
C SER A 101 -1.13 -12.88 -8.20
N TRP A 102 -0.76 -13.88 -9.01
CA TRP A 102 0.59 -14.04 -9.56
C TRP A 102 0.89 -12.98 -10.63
N LEU A 103 -0.06 -12.73 -11.55
CA LEU A 103 0.10 -11.81 -12.67
C LEU A 103 0.58 -10.42 -12.24
N THR A 104 0.15 -9.97 -11.07
CA THR A 104 0.45 -8.64 -10.54
C THR A 104 1.85 -8.51 -9.94
N ARG A 105 2.53 -9.61 -9.65
CA ARG A 105 3.78 -9.63 -8.89
C ARG A 105 5.00 -10.20 -9.62
N ARG A 106 4.80 -10.92 -10.71
CA ARG A 106 5.85 -11.69 -11.40
C ARG A 106 7.12 -10.92 -11.79
N ASN A 107 7.05 -9.59 -11.88
CA ASN A 107 8.16 -8.74 -12.31
C ASN A 107 8.75 -7.88 -11.19
N GLN A 108 8.37 -8.09 -9.94
CA GLN A 108 8.73 -7.20 -8.83
C GLN A 108 9.88 -7.70 -7.96
N THR A 109 10.65 -8.69 -8.44
CA THR A 109 11.88 -9.14 -7.79
C THR A 109 13.04 -9.18 -8.78
N ARG A 110 14.25 -9.15 -8.24
CA ARG A 110 15.49 -9.44 -8.96
C ARG A 110 16.20 -10.59 -8.26
N PRO A 111 16.63 -11.64 -8.97
CA PRO A 111 17.51 -12.64 -8.40
C PRO A 111 18.84 -11.99 -8.03
N LYS A 112 19.41 -12.36 -6.88
CA LYS A 112 20.70 -11.86 -6.42
C LYS A 112 21.89 -12.62 -7.01
N GLY A 113 21.63 -13.85 -7.48
CA GLY A 113 22.64 -14.70 -8.07
C GLY A 113 22.03 -15.98 -8.67
N PRO A 114 22.84 -16.83 -9.29
CA PRO A 114 22.39 -18.08 -9.94
C PRO A 114 21.72 -19.06 -8.96
N GLU A 115 22.14 -19.03 -7.69
CA GLU A 115 21.62 -19.90 -6.62
C GLU A 115 20.39 -19.33 -5.93
N ASP A 116 19.95 -18.14 -6.32
CA ASP A 116 18.86 -17.44 -5.64
C ASP A 116 17.51 -17.90 -6.21
N HIS A 117 16.71 -18.56 -5.39
CA HIS A 117 15.37 -18.97 -5.75
C HIS A 117 14.47 -17.75 -5.94
N ASN A 118 13.80 -17.67 -7.09
CA ASN A 118 12.79 -16.66 -7.39
C ASN A 118 11.49 -17.34 -7.81
N PHE A 119 10.66 -17.71 -6.84
CA PHE A 119 9.39 -18.37 -7.08
C PHE A 119 8.29 -17.45 -7.63
N MET A 120 8.51 -16.12 -7.66
CA MET A 120 7.55 -15.18 -8.24
C MET A 120 7.35 -15.36 -9.74
N THR A 121 8.27 -16.04 -10.42
CA THR A 121 8.12 -16.36 -11.85
C THR A 121 7.12 -17.48 -12.12
N TYR A 122 6.66 -18.19 -11.09
CA TYR A 122 5.76 -19.32 -11.19
C TYR A 122 4.41 -19.04 -10.54
N CYS A 123 3.34 -19.57 -11.16
CA CYS A 123 2.00 -19.55 -10.60
C CYS A 123 1.70 -20.93 -9.99
N PHE A 124 1.80 -21.02 -8.66
CA PHE A 124 1.50 -22.25 -7.94
C PHE A 124 0.03 -22.32 -7.55
N SER A 125 -0.66 -23.37 -7.95
CA SER A 125 -2.07 -23.59 -7.64
C SER A 125 -2.38 -25.08 -7.57
N THR A 126 -3.29 -25.46 -6.69
CA THR A 126 -3.86 -26.82 -6.70
C THR A 126 -4.85 -27.04 -7.82
N ASP A 127 -5.28 -25.96 -8.50
CA ASP A 127 -6.28 -26.03 -9.58
C ASP A 127 -7.48 -26.93 -9.21
N MET A 128 -8.19 -26.55 -8.16
CA MET A 128 -9.38 -27.27 -7.72
C MET A 128 -10.46 -27.23 -8.78
N GLN A 129 -10.97 -28.41 -9.13
CA GLN A 129 -12.07 -28.64 -10.04
C GLN A 129 -13.33 -29.02 -9.26
N GLU A 130 -14.41 -29.26 -9.97
CA GLU A 130 -15.72 -29.61 -9.39
C GLU A 130 -15.63 -30.79 -8.39
N GLU A 131 -14.87 -31.82 -8.72
CA GLU A 131 -14.68 -32.99 -7.85
C GLU A 131 -14.16 -32.60 -6.46
N GLN A 132 -13.13 -31.76 -6.40
CA GLN A 132 -12.55 -31.35 -5.12
C GLN A 132 -13.45 -30.36 -4.36
N ILE A 133 -14.28 -29.60 -5.06
CA ILE A 133 -15.26 -28.71 -4.44
C ILE A 133 -16.40 -29.52 -3.80
N ILE A 134 -16.76 -30.67 -4.37
CA ILE A 134 -17.82 -31.54 -3.84
C ILE A 134 -17.30 -32.46 -2.74
N PHE A 135 -16.13 -33.07 -2.93
CA PHE A 135 -15.63 -34.15 -2.07
C PHE A 135 -14.47 -33.75 -1.14
N GLY A 136 -14.01 -32.50 -1.19
CA GLY A 136 -12.85 -32.02 -0.43
C GLY A 136 -11.57 -32.01 -1.24
N GLY A 137 -10.69 -31.04 -0.95
CA GLY A 137 -9.44 -30.78 -1.67
C GLY A 137 -8.17 -31.18 -0.93
N GLU A 138 -8.23 -31.60 0.34
CA GLU A 138 -7.05 -31.87 1.17
C GLU A 138 -6.08 -32.88 0.56
N LYS A 139 -6.58 -33.96 -0.06
CA LYS A 139 -5.74 -34.95 -0.72
C LYS A 139 -4.94 -34.32 -1.87
N LYS A 140 -5.59 -33.51 -2.70
CA LYS A 140 -4.94 -32.80 -3.80
C LYS A 140 -3.94 -31.77 -3.28
N LEU A 141 -4.26 -31.10 -2.17
CA LEU A 141 -3.35 -30.17 -1.51
C LEU A 141 -2.07 -30.84 -1.02
N LYS A 142 -2.18 -31.99 -0.31
CA LYS A 142 -1.03 -32.77 0.13
C LYS A 142 -0.14 -33.21 -1.03
N GLN A 143 -0.75 -33.67 -2.11
CA GLN A 143 -0.03 -34.02 -3.33
C GLN A 143 0.69 -32.83 -3.93
N ALA A 144 0.03 -31.67 -4.07
CA ALA A 144 0.62 -30.45 -4.64
C ALA A 144 1.79 -29.93 -3.80
N VAL A 145 1.68 -29.97 -2.47
CA VAL A 145 2.79 -29.59 -1.56
C VAL A 145 3.98 -30.52 -1.73
N GLN A 146 3.73 -31.85 -1.83
CA GLN A 146 4.80 -32.83 -2.05
C GLN A 146 5.50 -32.60 -3.40
N GLU A 147 4.75 -32.47 -4.48
CA GLU A 147 5.30 -32.25 -5.83
C GLU A 147 6.09 -30.92 -5.91
N ALA A 148 5.55 -29.85 -5.33
CA ALA A 148 6.23 -28.55 -5.27
C ALA A 148 7.57 -28.67 -4.50
N TYR A 149 7.59 -29.41 -3.40
CA TYR A 149 8.83 -29.67 -2.66
C TYR A 149 9.83 -30.50 -3.48
N ASP A 150 9.36 -31.57 -4.13
CA ASP A 150 10.25 -32.48 -4.89
C ASP A 150 10.91 -31.79 -6.07
N ILE A 151 10.19 -30.87 -6.74
CA ILE A 151 10.68 -30.16 -7.92
C ILE A 151 11.56 -28.96 -7.53
N PHE A 152 11.12 -28.14 -6.58
CA PHE A 152 11.71 -26.82 -6.32
C PHE A 152 12.59 -26.75 -5.06
N LYS A 153 12.48 -27.72 -4.16
CA LYS A 153 13.23 -27.77 -2.88
C LYS A 153 13.22 -26.42 -2.11
N PRO A 154 12.06 -25.78 -1.91
CA PRO A 154 12.00 -24.50 -1.24
C PRO A 154 12.35 -24.63 0.25
N LYS A 155 12.82 -23.53 0.86
CA LYS A 155 13.01 -23.43 2.33
C LYS A 155 11.68 -23.40 3.08
N ALA A 156 10.64 -22.85 2.45
CA ALA A 156 9.32 -22.75 3.05
C ALA A 156 8.22 -22.77 1.98
N ILE A 157 7.04 -23.28 2.37
CA ILE A 157 5.82 -23.29 1.57
C ILE A 157 4.70 -22.60 2.35
N GLY A 158 4.13 -21.56 1.75
CA GLY A 158 2.91 -20.91 2.23
C GLY A 158 1.69 -21.42 1.46
N ILE A 159 0.66 -21.85 2.17
CA ILE A 159 -0.61 -22.33 1.61
C ILE A 159 -1.67 -21.25 1.82
N PHE A 160 -2.36 -20.85 0.74
CA PHE A 160 -3.37 -19.80 0.77
C PHE A 160 -4.74 -20.35 0.40
N SER A 161 -5.68 -20.36 1.37
CA SER A 161 -7.05 -20.79 1.11
C SER A 161 -7.84 -19.75 0.31
N THR A 162 -8.71 -20.24 -0.57
CA THR A 162 -9.64 -19.42 -1.35
C THR A 162 -11.09 -19.62 -0.89
N CYS A 163 -12.05 -18.86 -1.43
CA CYS A 163 -13.44 -18.92 -1.00
C CYS A 163 -14.05 -20.32 -1.02
N PRO A 164 -13.89 -21.15 -2.08
CA PRO A 164 -14.40 -22.51 -2.08
C PRO A 164 -13.86 -23.35 -0.94
N VAL A 165 -12.57 -23.25 -0.64
CA VAL A 165 -11.88 -24.02 0.41
C VAL A 165 -12.50 -23.78 1.79
N GLY A 166 -12.79 -22.54 2.14
CA GLY A 166 -13.45 -22.22 3.40
C GLY A 166 -14.92 -22.65 3.47
N LEU A 167 -15.59 -22.77 2.31
CA LEU A 167 -16.98 -23.24 2.25
C LEU A 167 -17.10 -24.76 2.38
N ILE A 168 -16.16 -25.51 1.79
CA ILE A 168 -16.13 -26.98 1.89
C ILE A 168 -15.54 -27.46 3.21
N GLY A 169 -14.78 -26.62 3.91
CA GLY A 169 -14.21 -26.91 5.22
C GLY A 169 -12.90 -27.68 5.21
N ASP A 170 -12.10 -27.60 4.14
CA ASP A 170 -10.74 -28.18 4.10
C ASP A 170 -9.87 -27.58 5.23
N ASP A 171 -9.25 -28.44 6.04
CA ASP A 171 -8.30 -28.00 7.09
C ASP A 171 -6.89 -27.80 6.54
N VAL A 172 -6.67 -26.65 5.91
CA VAL A 172 -5.36 -26.29 5.35
C VAL A 172 -4.25 -26.21 6.41
N HIS A 173 -4.61 -25.91 7.66
CA HIS A 173 -3.64 -25.87 8.75
C HIS A 173 -3.21 -27.26 9.21
N ALA A 174 -4.13 -28.23 9.25
CA ALA A 174 -3.78 -29.62 9.53
C ALA A 174 -2.86 -30.19 8.45
N VAL A 175 -3.18 -29.93 7.17
CA VAL A 175 -2.31 -30.31 6.04
C VAL A 175 -0.94 -29.66 6.16
N ALA A 176 -0.86 -28.37 6.49
CA ALA A 176 0.42 -27.69 6.67
C ALA A 176 1.27 -28.31 7.78
N ARG A 177 0.66 -28.64 8.94
CA ARG A 177 1.37 -29.33 10.05
C ARG A 177 1.91 -30.69 9.63
N GLU A 178 1.07 -31.52 9.01
CA GLU A 178 1.47 -32.85 8.53
C GLU A 178 2.62 -32.77 7.52
N MET A 179 2.52 -31.86 6.56
CA MET A 179 3.55 -31.71 5.53
C MET A 179 4.85 -31.10 6.07
N LYS A 180 4.77 -30.20 7.06
CA LYS A 180 5.94 -29.68 7.78
C LYS A 180 6.73 -30.80 8.45
N GLU A 181 6.06 -31.69 9.17
CA GLU A 181 6.69 -32.86 9.81
C GLU A 181 7.29 -33.81 8.79
N LYS A 182 6.54 -34.11 7.72
CA LYS A 182 6.95 -35.02 6.68
C LYS A 182 8.16 -34.55 5.86
N LEU A 183 8.19 -33.27 5.50
CA LEU A 183 9.21 -32.69 4.60
C LEU A 183 10.41 -32.10 5.34
N GLY A 184 10.29 -31.85 6.64
CA GLY A 184 11.36 -31.22 7.45
C GLY A 184 11.63 -29.76 7.10
N ILE A 185 10.72 -29.07 6.42
CA ILE A 185 10.80 -27.66 6.09
C ILE A 185 9.63 -26.88 6.71
N ASN A 186 9.71 -25.56 6.72
CA ASN A 186 8.61 -24.76 7.24
C ASN A 186 7.44 -24.73 6.25
N VAL A 187 6.31 -25.33 6.61
CA VAL A 187 5.04 -25.29 5.87
C VAL A 187 4.00 -24.66 6.76
N PHE A 188 3.33 -23.63 6.27
CA PHE A 188 2.32 -22.88 7.04
C PHE A 188 1.16 -22.45 6.13
N ALA A 189 0.01 -22.21 6.72
CA ALA A 189 -1.20 -21.91 5.97
C ALA A 189 -1.87 -20.61 6.45
N PHE A 190 -2.63 -20.00 5.53
CA PHE A 190 -3.42 -18.80 5.75
C PHE A 190 -4.88 -19.06 5.40
N SER A 191 -5.75 -18.93 6.41
CA SER A 191 -7.20 -18.89 6.20
C SER A 191 -7.61 -17.49 5.71
N CYS A 192 -7.40 -17.24 4.42
CA CYS A 192 -7.56 -15.91 3.82
C CYS A 192 -8.65 -15.86 2.74
N GLU A 193 -9.70 -16.64 2.90
CA GLU A 193 -10.86 -16.66 2.02
C GLU A 193 -11.39 -15.25 1.77
N GLY A 194 -11.73 -14.95 0.53
CA GLY A 194 -12.01 -13.58 0.09
C GLY A 194 -13.10 -12.85 0.88
N TYR A 195 -14.00 -13.57 1.51
CA TYR A 195 -15.13 -13.04 2.29
C TYR A 195 -14.81 -12.80 3.78
N LYS A 196 -13.63 -13.13 4.25
CA LYS A 196 -13.29 -13.03 5.70
C LYS A 196 -13.26 -11.61 6.24
N GLY A 197 -12.95 -10.61 5.40
CA GLY A 197 -12.96 -9.21 5.77
C GLY A 197 -13.77 -8.36 4.79
N VAL A 198 -13.89 -7.08 5.08
CA VAL A 198 -14.57 -6.11 4.20
C VAL A 198 -13.70 -5.65 3.05
N SER A 199 -12.39 -5.85 3.14
CA SER A 199 -11.41 -5.42 2.12
C SER A 199 -10.13 -6.26 2.21
N GLN A 200 -9.19 -5.98 1.31
CA GLN A 200 -7.86 -6.59 1.34
C GLN A 200 -7.05 -6.27 2.62
N SER A 201 -7.40 -5.26 3.41
CA SER A 201 -6.70 -4.95 4.66
C SER A 201 -6.78 -6.10 5.67
N ALA A 202 -7.89 -6.83 5.68
CA ALA A 202 -8.01 -8.07 6.47
C ALA A 202 -6.97 -9.12 6.05
N GLY A 203 -6.71 -9.23 4.75
CA GLY A 203 -5.68 -10.10 4.21
C GLY A 203 -4.26 -9.68 4.59
N HIS A 204 -3.99 -8.38 4.64
CA HIS A 204 -2.70 -7.88 5.14
C HIS A 204 -2.48 -8.32 6.59
N HIS A 205 -3.50 -8.18 7.42
CA HIS A 205 -3.45 -8.59 8.83
C HIS A 205 -3.18 -10.09 8.98
N ILE A 206 -3.96 -10.95 8.28
CA ILE A 206 -3.78 -12.40 8.31
C ILE A 206 -2.37 -12.79 7.86
N ALA A 207 -1.88 -12.23 6.76
CA ALA A 207 -0.56 -12.56 6.22
C ALA A 207 0.57 -12.14 7.16
N ASN A 208 0.53 -10.91 7.67
CA ASN A 208 1.56 -10.40 8.55
C ASN A 208 1.56 -11.12 9.90
N ASN A 209 0.39 -11.46 10.45
CA ASN A 209 0.28 -12.33 11.63
C ASN A 209 0.94 -13.69 11.38
N GLY A 210 0.68 -14.29 10.22
CA GLY A 210 1.29 -15.57 9.86
C GLY A 210 2.81 -15.48 9.70
N VAL A 211 3.33 -14.44 9.04
CA VAL A 211 4.78 -14.20 8.95
C VAL A 211 5.38 -14.01 10.34
N PHE A 212 4.76 -13.20 11.19
CA PHE A 212 5.21 -12.96 12.55
C PHE A 212 5.23 -14.24 13.40
N THR A 213 4.20 -15.08 13.27
CA THR A 213 4.06 -16.32 14.05
C THR A 213 4.98 -17.44 13.54
N HIS A 214 5.09 -17.59 12.22
CA HIS A 214 5.72 -18.77 11.62
C HIS A 214 7.17 -18.54 11.18
N ILE A 215 7.64 -17.29 11.05
CA ILE A 215 8.96 -17.02 10.47
C ILE A 215 9.81 -16.10 11.35
N VAL A 216 9.25 -15.01 11.88
CA VAL A 216 10.03 -14.02 12.64
C VAL A 216 10.68 -14.64 13.87
N GLY A 217 12.01 -14.52 13.95
CA GLY A 217 12.78 -15.05 15.07
C GLY A 217 13.15 -16.53 14.97
N LEU A 218 12.94 -17.20 13.82
CA LEU A 218 13.37 -18.59 13.65
C LEU A 218 14.87 -18.72 13.44
N ASP A 219 15.52 -17.75 12.85
CA ASP A 219 16.97 -17.75 12.69
C ASP A 219 17.63 -17.10 13.91
N ALA A 220 18.63 -17.77 14.45
CA ALA A 220 19.43 -17.26 15.58
C ALA A 220 20.70 -16.52 15.11
N THR A 221 20.99 -16.57 13.81
CA THR A 221 22.21 -15.95 13.26
C THR A 221 22.02 -14.45 13.15
N GLU A 222 22.74 -13.69 13.95
CA GLU A 222 22.74 -12.24 13.87
C GLU A 222 23.48 -11.79 12.60
N ARG A 223 22.82 -10.96 11.77
CA ARG A 223 23.48 -10.38 10.61
C ARG A 223 24.52 -9.36 11.03
N GLU A 224 25.69 -9.42 10.38
CA GLU A 224 26.72 -8.42 10.53
C GLU A 224 26.24 -7.07 10.00
N GLY A 225 26.75 -6.00 10.57
CA GLY A 225 26.46 -4.62 10.14
C GLY A 225 26.10 -3.71 11.32
N LYS A 226 26.12 -2.40 11.02
CA LYS A 226 25.73 -1.34 11.96
C LYS A 226 24.42 -0.73 11.52
N PHE A 227 23.73 -0.05 12.45
CA PHE A 227 22.51 0.68 12.15
C PHE A 227 21.47 -0.21 11.46
N LYS A 228 21.12 -1.32 12.12
CA LYS A 228 20.24 -2.36 11.60
C LYS A 228 18.80 -1.89 11.59
N ILE A 229 18.16 -1.94 10.43
CA ILE A 229 16.79 -1.48 10.24
C ILE A 229 15.94 -2.54 9.56
N ASN A 230 14.62 -2.51 9.83
CA ASN A 230 13.61 -3.13 8.99
C ASN A 230 12.80 -2.04 8.28
N LEU A 231 12.35 -2.32 7.06
CA LEU A 231 11.40 -1.49 6.32
C LEU A 231 10.05 -2.20 6.27
N LEU A 232 9.05 -1.66 6.95
CA LEU A 232 7.73 -2.27 7.08
C LEU A 232 6.70 -1.58 6.18
N GLY A 233 5.94 -2.38 5.42
CA GLY A 233 4.89 -1.87 4.55
C GLY A 233 5.39 -1.34 3.21
N GLU A 234 6.51 -1.83 2.72
CA GLU A 234 6.98 -1.63 1.35
C GLU A 234 6.84 -2.92 0.55
N TYR A 235 6.13 -2.86 -0.57
CA TYR A 235 5.74 -4.03 -1.36
C TYR A 235 6.37 -4.06 -2.76
N ASN A 236 7.39 -3.27 -3.00
CA ASN A 236 8.14 -3.15 -4.25
C ASN A 236 7.27 -2.86 -5.48
N ILE A 237 6.30 -1.99 -5.32
CA ILE A 237 5.44 -1.58 -6.44
C ILE A 237 6.26 -0.69 -7.38
N GLY A 238 6.35 -1.09 -8.65
CA GLY A 238 7.14 -0.37 -9.65
C GLY A 238 8.66 -0.39 -9.42
N GLY A 239 9.18 -1.14 -8.45
CA GLY A 239 10.60 -1.18 -8.10
C GLY A 239 11.00 -0.22 -6.98
N ASP A 240 10.05 0.32 -6.23
CA ASP A 240 10.29 1.28 -5.13
C ASP A 240 11.27 0.75 -4.09
N ALA A 241 11.15 -0.54 -3.70
CA ALA A 241 12.07 -1.13 -2.72
C ALA A 241 13.53 -1.13 -3.19
N PHE A 242 13.79 -1.32 -4.46
CA PHE A 242 15.16 -1.31 -5.01
C PHE A 242 15.83 0.05 -4.85
N GLU A 243 15.08 1.14 -5.05
CA GLU A 243 15.60 2.49 -4.88
C GLU A 243 15.82 2.83 -3.40
N ILE A 244 14.91 2.40 -2.53
CA ILE A 244 15.05 2.61 -1.07
C ILE A 244 16.24 1.79 -0.53
N GLU A 245 16.40 0.52 -0.95
CA GLU A 245 17.53 -0.34 -0.60
C GLU A 245 18.85 0.33 -0.99
N ARG A 246 18.96 0.89 -2.23
CA ARG A 246 20.13 1.63 -2.69
C ARG A 246 20.46 2.81 -1.79
N LEU A 247 19.45 3.61 -1.42
CA LEU A 247 19.65 4.77 -0.54
C LEU A 247 20.14 4.37 0.85
N PHE A 248 19.61 3.27 1.41
CA PHE A 248 20.07 2.75 2.70
C PHE A 248 21.53 2.28 2.63
N GLU A 249 21.90 1.55 1.58
CA GLU A 249 23.27 1.12 1.35
C GLU A 249 24.21 2.31 1.19
N ASP A 250 23.84 3.31 0.38
CA ASP A 250 24.61 4.54 0.19
C ASP A 250 24.80 5.33 1.49
N CYS A 251 23.83 5.34 2.39
CA CYS A 251 23.94 5.96 3.72
C CYS A 251 24.74 5.12 4.72
N GLY A 252 24.98 3.84 4.44
CA GLY A 252 25.66 2.92 5.36
C GLY A 252 24.74 2.27 6.39
N LEU A 253 23.42 2.23 6.13
CA LEU A 253 22.44 1.50 6.92
C LEU A 253 22.44 0.01 6.55
N THR A 254 22.19 -0.86 7.53
CA THR A 254 22.06 -2.30 7.29
C THR A 254 20.60 -2.69 7.28
N LEU A 255 20.04 -2.92 6.09
CA LEU A 255 18.68 -3.41 5.94
C LEU A 255 18.62 -4.91 6.25
N ILE A 256 17.93 -5.28 7.33
CA ILE A 256 17.71 -6.68 7.73
C ILE A 256 16.58 -7.29 6.94
N SER A 257 15.43 -6.62 6.90
CA SER A 257 14.22 -7.13 6.25
C SER A 257 13.36 -6.01 5.69
N THR A 258 12.75 -6.28 4.55
CA THR A 258 11.61 -5.50 4.05
C THR A 258 10.34 -6.34 4.20
N PHE A 259 9.29 -5.79 4.75
CA PHE A 259 7.96 -6.40 4.81
C PHE A 259 7.07 -5.75 3.74
N SER A 260 6.91 -6.38 2.55
CA SER A 260 7.54 -7.65 2.19
C SER A 260 8.25 -7.61 0.82
N GLY A 261 8.33 -6.42 0.20
CA GLY A 261 8.87 -6.26 -1.15
C GLY A 261 10.32 -6.74 -1.25
N ASN A 262 10.62 -7.55 -2.26
CA ASN A 262 11.96 -8.09 -2.52
C ASN A 262 12.59 -8.87 -1.34
N SER A 263 11.79 -9.32 -0.38
CA SER A 263 12.27 -10.02 0.81
C SER A 263 12.43 -11.53 0.58
N SER A 264 13.22 -12.15 1.43
CA SER A 264 13.42 -13.60 1.47
C SER A 264 12.97 -14.16 2.82
N TYR A 265 12.84 -15.49 2.90
CA TYR A 265 12.56 -16.20 4.14
C TYR A 265 13.55 -15.82 5.25
N ASP A 266 14.86 -15.82 4.93
CA ASP A 266 15.90 -15.48 5.89
C ASP A 266 15.84 -14.01 6.35
N ASN A 267 15.39 -13.08 5.49
CA ASN A 267 15.14 -11.71 5.87
C ASN A 267 14.08 -11.61 6.98
N PHE A 268 12.95 -12.29 6.80
CA PHE A 268 11.89 -12.31 7.81
C PHE A 268 12.35 -13.00 9.10
N ALA A 269 13.05 -14.15 8.99
CA ALA A 269 13.53 -14.90 10.13
C ALA A 269 14.47 -14.09 11.02
N ASN A 270 15.29 -13.22 10.41
CA ASN A 270 16.25 -12.35 11.09
C ASN A 270 15.69 -10.98 11.49
N SER A 271 14.48 -10.62 11.12
CA SER A 271 13.93 -9.27 11.34
C SER A 271 13.92 -8.81 12.81
N HIS A 272 13.91 -9.76 13.75
CA HIS A 272 14.00 -9.50 15.20
C HIS A 272 15.35 -8.94 15.66
N THR A 273 16.38 -8.97 14.81
CA THR A 273 17.74 -8.47 15.13
C THR A 273 17.92 -6.99 14.80
N ALA A 274 16.94 -6.34 14.18
CA ALA A 274 17.01 -4.92 13.88
C ALA A 274 17.01 -4.03 15.14
N ASP A 275 17.53 -2.82 14.99
CA ASP A 275 17.55 -1.81 16.03
C ASP A 275 16.38 -0.83 15.92
N LEU A 276 15.81 -0.68 14.71
CA LEU A 276 14.72 0.23 14.43
C LEU A 276 13.81 -0.34 13.33
N ASN A 277 12.50 -0.23 13.52
CA ASN A 277 11.50 -0.47 12.49
C ASN A 277 11.09 0.84 11.81
N LEU A 278 11.14 0.88 10.49
CA LEU A 278 10.70 1.99 9.66
C LEU A 278 9.34 1.66 9.04
N ILE A 279 8.29 2.39 9.38
CA ILE A 279 6.96 2.14 8.81
C ILE A 279 6.73 3.04 7.59
N MET A 280 6.65 2.43 6.40
CA MET A 280 6.27 3.09 5.16
C MET A 280 4.74 3.12 5.02
N CYS A 281 4.08 1.98 5.05
CA CYS A 281 2.62 1.88 4.98
C CYS A 281 2.03 1.51 6.35
N HIS A 282 1.60 2.49 7.14
CA HIS A 282 1.04 2.24 8.46
C HIS A 282 -0.22 1.36 8.40
N ARG A 283 -1.11 1.55 7.40
CA ARG A 283 -2.35 0.76 7.28
C ARG A 283 -2.11 -0.75 7.26
N SER A 284 -1.09 -1.18 6.56
CA SER A 284 -0.88 -2.61 6.33
C SER A 284 -0.12 -3.33 7.44
N ILE A 285 0.60 -2.61 8.33
CA ILE A 285 1.58 -3.27 9.19
C ILE A 285 1.88 -2.60 10.54
N ASN A 286 1.22 -1.52 10.91
CA ASN A 286 1.47 -0.82 12.19
C ASN A 286 1.39 -1.76 13.41
N TYR A 287 0.44 -2.68 13.43
CA TYR A 287 0.25 -3.65 14.50
C TYR A 287 1.40 -4.67 14.61
N VAL A 288 2.07 -5.01 13.50
CA VAL A 288 3.28 -5.86 13.54
C VAL A 288 4.44 -5.10 14.16
N ALA A 289 4.58 -3.81 13.86
CA ALA A 289 5.59 -2.99 14.51
C ALA A 289 5.38 -2.91 16.02
N ASP A 290 4.13 -2.72 16.48
CA ASP A 290 3.77 -2.79 17.90
C ASP A 290 4.09 -4.16 18.51
N MET A 291 3.82 -5.26 17.79
CA MET A 291 4.15 -6.60 18.26
C MET A 291 5.68 -6.82 18.33
N MET A 292 6.45 -6.30 17.37
CA MET A 292 7.92 -6.37 17.40
C MET A 292 8.51 -5.54 18.54
N GLU A 293 7.96 -4.37 18.81
CA GLU A 293 8.34 -3.54 19.94
C GLU A 293 8.07 -4.27 21.27
N LYS A 294 6.88 -4.83 21.43
CA LYS A 294 6.49 -5.57 22.63
C LYS A 294 7.30 -6.85 22.82
N LYS A 295 7.54 -7.63 21.75
CA LYS A 295 8.22 -8.94 21.84
C LYS A 295 9.74 -8.82 21.91
N PHE A 296 10.33 -7.90 21.17
CA PHE A 296 11.78 -7.82 20.98
C PHE A 296 12.39 -6.49 21.42
N GLY A 297 11.57 -5.49 21.78
CA GLY A 297 12.01 -4.16 22.19
C GLY A 297 12.49 -3.29 21.03
N ILE A 298 12.01 -3.53 19.79
CA ILE A 298 12.39 -2.76 18.61
C ILE A 298 11.40 -1.62 18.41
N PRO A 299 11.77 -0.36 18.67
CA PRO A 299 10.89 0.78 18.47
C PRO A 299 10.66 1.03 16.98
N TRP A 300 9.66 1.86 16.67
CA TRP A 300 9.38 2.20 15.29
C TRP A 300 9.09 3.68 15.08
N ILE A 301 9.40 4.14 13.87
CA ILE A 301 9.11 5.48 13.39
C ILE A 301 8.39 5.44 12.04
N LYS A 302 7.51 6.41 11.80
CA LYS A 302 6.89 6.62 10.50
C LYS A 302 7.86 7.30 9.55
N VAL A 303 8.00 6.76 8.34
CA VAL A 303 8.81 7.30 7.24
C VAL A 303 7.98 7.43 5.96
N ASN A 304 8.44 8.28 5.05
CA ASN A 304 7.89 8.41 3.70
C ASN A 304 9.05 8.57 2.71
N PHE A 305 9.14 7.67 1.74
CA PHE A 305 10.12 7.74 0.66
C PHE A 305 9.50 8.15 -0.69
N ILE A 306 8.22 8.54 -0.71
CA ILE A 306 7.55 9.06 -1.90
C ILE A 306 7.68 10.57 -1.90
N GLY A 307 8.49 11.11 -2.81
CA GLY A 307 8.88 12.51 -2.88
C GLY A 307 10.30 12.76 -2.39
N ALA A 308 10.97 13.75 -2.97
CA ALA A 308 12.37 14.02 -2.68
C ALA A 308 12.56 14.64 -1.29
N GLU A 309 11.73 15.59 -0.92
CA GLU A 309 11.73 16.24 0.39
C GLU A 309 11.38 15.23 1.50
N ALA A 310 10.35 14.40 1.28
CA ALA A 310 9.95 13.34 2.19
C ALA A 310 11.07 12.30 2.40
N THR A 311 11.77 11.95 1.32
CA THR A 311 12.92 11.04 1.35
C THR A 311 14.06 11.63 2.18
N ALA A 312 14.46 12.88 1.91
CA ALA A 312 15.51 13.57 2.66
C ALA A 312 15.17 13.68 4.16
N LYS A 313 13.94 14.08 4.49
CA LYS A 313 13.43 14.14 5.85
C LYS A 313 13.45 12.78 6.55
N SER A 314 13.06 11.72 5.86
CA SER A 314 13.06 10.35 6.40
C SER A 314 14.46 9.84 6.67
N LEU A 315 15.42 10.06 5.76
CA LEU A 315 16.82 9.68 5.95
C LEU A 315 17.46 10.43 7.14
N LYS A 316 17.22 11.75 7.26
CA LYS A 316 17.68 12.55 8.42
C LYS A 316 17.09 12.04 9.73
N LYS A 317 15.78 11.72 9.75
CA LYS A 317 15.10 11.16 10.91
C LYS A 317 15.71 9.83 11.37
N ILE A 318 16.09 8.97 10.42
CA ILE A 318 16.78 7.71 10.72
C ILE A 318 18.18 7.97 11.28
N ALA A 319 18.94 8.89 10.69
CA ALA A 319 20.27 9.24 11.18
C ALA A 319 20.23 9.82 12.61
N SER A 320 19.27 10.68 12.91
CA SER A 320 19.02 11.22 14.26
C SER A 320 18.71 10.11 15.28
N TYR A 321 17.95 9.07 14.88
CA TYR A 321 17.67 7.96 15.78
C TYR A 321 18.94 7.28 16.30
N PHE A 322 19.90 7.04 15.42
CA PHE A 322 21.16 6.34 15.77
C PHE A 322 22.23 7.21 16.43
N GLU A 323 22.08 8.54 16.39
CA GLU A 323 22.99 9.50 17.06
C GLU A 323 24.48 9.30 16.70
N ASP A 324 24.76 8.85 15.47
CA ASP A 324 26.14 8.62 14.99
C ASP A 324 26.57 9.73 14.02
N PRO A 325 27.64 10.49 14.33
CA PRO A 325 28.09 11.60 13.48
C PRO A 325 28.54 11.16 12.07
N LYS A 326 29.04 9.94 11.91
CA LYS A 326 29.47 9.41 10.60
C LYS A 326 28.26 9.06 9.74
N LEU A 327 27.23 8.46 10.36
CA LEU A 327 25.97 8.18 9.68
C LEU A 327 25.28 9.49 9.26
N THR A 328 25.27 10.49 10.14
CA THR A 328 24.68 11.79 9.83
C THR A 328 25.43 12.47 8.67
N ALA A 329 26.76 12.50 8.71
CA ALA A 329 27.56 13.08 7.63
C ALA A 329 27.36 12.34 6.30
N LYS A 330 27.28 11.01 6.33
CA LYS A 330 27.08 10.19 5.14
C LYS A 330 25.65 10.39 4.56
N THR A 331 24.67 10.51 5.43
CA THR A 331 23.28 10.83 5.03
C THR A 331 23.19 12.19 4.34
N GLU A 332 23.83 13.22 4.89
CA GLU A 332 23.89 14.55 4.26
C GLU A 332 24.64 14.51 2.92
N GLU A 333 25.74 13.76 2.82
CA GLU A 333 26.46 13.56 1.55
C GLU A 333 25.54 12.97 0.47
N VAL A 334 24.76 11.93 0.80
CA VAL A 334 23.82 11.30 -0.14
C VAL A 334 22.74 12.28 -0.57
N ILE A 335 22.12 12.99 0.37
CA ILE A 335 21.08 13.99 0.07
C ILE A 335 21.65 15.09 -0.85
N ASN A 336 22.82 15.64 -0.51
CA ASN A 336 23.45 16.72 -1.29
C ASN A 336 23.89 16.25 -2.69
N ARG A 337 24.20 14.99 -2.87
CA ARG A 337 24.52 14.39 -4.17
C ARG A 337 23.28 14.26 -5.07
N GLU A 338 22.15 13.83 -4.51
CA GLU A 338 20.94 13.50 -5.26
C GLU A 338 20.04 14.73 -5.54
N MET A 339 19.93 15.64 -4.57
CA MET A 339 18.95 16.75 -4.61
C MET A 339 19.11 17.70 -5.79
N PRO A 340 20.32 18.10 -6.26
CA PRO A 340 20.44 19.05 -7.37
C PRO A 340 19.78 18.58 -8.68
N ALA A 341 19.82 17.27 -8.96
CA ALA A 341 19.16 16.71 -10.14
C ALA A 341 17.63 16.75 -10.01
N VAL A 342 17.12 16.55 -8.81
CA VAL A 342 15.69 16.64 -8.49
C VAL A 342 15.21 18.08 -8.65
N GLU A 343 15.90 19.05 -8.04
CA GLU A 343 15.53 20.46 -8.07
C GLU A 343 15.43 20.99 -9.50
N LYS A 344 16.40 20.66 -10.36
CA LYS A 344 16.38 21.04 -11.77
C LYS A 344 15.09 20.57 -12.46
N VAL A 345 14.73 19.29 -12.31
CA VAL A 345 13.54 18.73 -12.96
C VAL A 345 12.26 19.27 -12.32
N ARG A 346 12.26 19.43 -10.99
CA ARG A 346 11.13 19.97 -10.23
C ARG A 346 10.75 21.37 -10.74
N GLU A 347 11.71 22.29 -10.87
CA GLU A 347 11.45 23.63 -11.35
C GLU A 347 10.95 23.65 -12.81
N GLU A 348 11.54 22.82 -13.69
CA GLU A 348 11.08 22.66 -15.07
C GLU A 348 9.62 22.20 -15.15
N VAL A 349 9.24 21.23 -14.33
CA VAL A 349 7.89 20.65 -14.29
C VAL A 349 6.90 21.57 -13.61
N LYS A 350 7.29 22.18 -12.49
CA LYS A 350 6.46 23.11 -11.73
C LYS A 350 5.99 24.29 -12.59
N ALA A 351 6.86 24.80 -13.44
CA ALA A 351 6.49 25.89 -14.37
C ALA A 351 5.30 25.52 -15.30
N ARG A 352 5.06 24.22 -15.55
CA ARG A 352 3.98 23.71 -16.43
C ARG A 352 2.81 23.09 -15.67
N CYS A 353 3.01 22.70 -14.41
CA CYS A 353 2.01 21.98 -13.62
C CYS A 353 1.41 22.80 -12.48
N GLN A 354 2.00 23.97 -12.15
CA GLN A 354 1.53 24.81 -11.04
C GLN A 354 0.06 25.21 -11.22
N GLY A 355 -0.73 25.05 -10.16
CA GLY A 355 -2.15 25.39 -10.12
C GLY A 355 -3.06 24.34 -10.77
N LYS A 356 -2.51 23.27 -11.36
CA LYS A 356 -3.30 22.14 -11.85
C LYS A 356 -3.83 21.30 -10.70
N ARG A 357 -4.94 20.60 -10.96
CA ARG A 357 -5.73 19.88 -9.94
C ARG A 357 -5.60 18.38 -10.09
N ALA A 358 -5.35 17.71 -8.97
CA ALA A 358 -5.30 16.25 -8.91
C ALA A 358 -6.31 15.68 -7.92
N MET A 359 -6.77 14.46 -8.18
CA MET A 359 -7.55 13.66 -7.25
C MET A 359 -6.84 12.33 -6.98
N LEU A 360 -6.78 11.90 -5.71
CA LEU A 360 -6.04 10.71 -5.27
C LEU A 360 -6.96 9.69 -4.59
N PHE A 361 -7.29 8.61 -5.29
CA PHE A 361 -8.11 7.51 -4.77
C PHE A 361 -7.37 6.19 -4.91
N VAL A 362 -6.46 5.92 -3.98
CA VAL A 362 -5.57 4.76 -4.03
C VAL A 362 -5.49 4.05 -2.67
N GLY A 363 -5.06 2.80 -2.68
CA GLY A 363 -5.00 1.99 -1.47
C GLY A 363 -3.80 2.28 -0.56
N GLY A 364 -3.92 1.87 0.70
CA GLY A 364 -2.87 1.98 1.72
C GLY A 364 -2.47 3.42 2.01
N SER A 365 -1.28 3.63 2.56
CA SER A 365 -0.75 4.99 2.83
C SER A 365 -0.37 5.78 1.57
N ARG A 366 -0.52 5.22 0.38
CA ARG A 366 -0.11 5.87 -0.87
C ARG A 366 -0.90 7.15 -1.18
N ALA A 367 -2.20 7.18 -0.94
CA ALA A 367 -2.99 8.40 -1.11
C ALA A 367 -2.47 9.55 -0.22
N HIS A 368 -1.91 9.24 0.94
CA HIS A 368 -1.26 10.20 1.83
C HIS A 368 0.11 10.63 1.28
N HIS A 369 0.98 9.67 0.98
CA HIS A 369 2.36 9.95 0.58
C HIS A 369 2.46 10.72 -0.74
N TYR A 370 1.65 10.42 -1.73
CA TYR A 370 1.68 11.10 -3.03
C TYR A 370 1.20 12.55 -2.96
N GLN A 371 0.50 12.99 -1.91
CA GLN A 371 0.10 14.39 -1.78
C GLN A 371 1.31 15.33 -1.72
N GLU A 372 2.35 14.95 -0.97
CA GLU A 372 3.57 15.74 -0.90
C GLU A 372 4.25 15.85 -2.26
N LEU A 373 4.33 14.73 -3.00
CA LEU A 373 4.93 14.68 -4.32
C LEU A 373 4.23 15.59 -5.34
N PHE A 374 2.89 15.67 -5.31
CA PHE A 374 2.14 16.61 -6.14
C PHE A 374 2.36 18.06 -5.72
N ARG A 375 2.46 18.34 -4.43
CA ARG A 375 2.77 19.69 -3.91
C ARG A 375 4.14 20.18 -4.35
N GLU A 376 5.14 19.29 -4.42
CA GLU A 376 6.49 19.62 -4.89
C GLU A 376 6.50 20.23 -6.30
N ILE A 377 5.57 19.83 -7.16
CA ILE A 377 5.40 20.37 -8.53
C ILE A 377 4.27 21.38 -8.66
N GLY A 378 3.78 21.90 -7.53
CA GLY A 378 2.80 22.99 -7.48
C GLY A 378 1.36 22.59 -7.83
N MET A 379 1.04 21.30 -7.88
CA MET A 379 -0.33 20.82 -8.12
C MET A 379 -1.16 20.82 -6.81
N GLU A 380 -2.47 20.97 -6.96
CA GLU A 380 -3.40 20.99 -5.85
C GLU A 380 -4.20 19.70 -5.76
N ILE A 381 -4.27 19.11 -4.56
CA ILE A 381 -5.13 17.96 -4.29
C ILE A 381 -6.51 18.48 -3.85
N ILE A 382 -7.51 18.30 -4.70
CA ILE A 382 -8.87 18.77 -4.47
C ILE A 382 -9.79 17.73 -3.87
N ALA A 383 -9.48 16.45 -4.08
CA ALA A 383 -10.18 15.33 -3.48
C ALA A 383 -9.24 14.15 -3.27
N ALA A 384 -9.40 13.43 -2.17
CA ALA A 384 -8.62 12.23 -1.91
C ALA A 384 -9.40 11.21 -1.06
N GLY A 385 -8.93 9.97 -1.05
CA GLY A 385 -9.47 8.90 -0.23
C GLY A 385 -8.71 7.61 -0.43
N TYR A 386 -9.01 6.65 0.42
CA TYR A 386 -8.43 5.32 0.34
C TYR A 386 -9.43 4.32 -0.24
N GLU A 387 -8.92 3.32 -0.94
CA GLU A 387 -9.71 2.15 -1.34
C GLU A 387 -10.01 1.24 -0.14
N PHE A 388 -9.15 1.26 0.86
CA PHE A 388 -9.31 0.51 2.11
C PHE A 388 -8.50 1.22 3.20
N ALA A 389 -9.17 1.68 4.21
CA ALA A 389 -8.56 2.39 5.32
C ALA A 389 -9.30 2.14 6.61
N HIS A 390 -8.65 2.45 7.71
CA HIS A 390 -9.30 2.66 8.98
C HIS A 390 -9.34 4.16 9.29
N ARG A 391 -10.06 4.51 10.33
CA ARG A 391 -10.23 5.88 10.76
C ARG A 391 -8.90 6.57 11.06
N ASP A 392 -7.96 5.84 11.66
CA ASP A 392 -6.62 6.31 11.99
C ASP A 392 -5.76 6.66 10.75
N ASP A 393 -6.03 6.07 9.59
CA ASP A 393 -5.37 6.46 8.35
C ASP A 393 -5.76 7.88 7.91
N TYR A 394 -6.99 8.29 8.21
CA TYR A 394 -7.50 9.62 7.92
C TYR A 394 -7.17 10.64 9.02
N GLU A 395 -7.34 10.27 10.29
CA GLU A 395 -7.32 11.17 11.45
C GLU A 395 -6.03 11.08 12.29
N GLY A 396 -5.18 10.06 12.04
CA GLY A 396 -3.93 9.82 12.75
C GLY A 396 -4.01 8.78 13.87
N ARG A 397 -2.84 8.36 14.35
CA ARG A 397 -2.68 7.31 15.38
C ARG A 397 -3.46 7.57 16.67
N ARG A 398 -3.71 8.81 17.02
CA ARG A 398 -4.45 9.23 18.21
C ARG A 398 -5.83 8.57 18.37
N VAL A 399 -6.45 8.12 17.26
CA VAL A 399 -7.77 7.47 17.29
C VAL A 399 -7.71 5.95 17.46
N LEU A 400 -6.53 5.34 17.41
CA LEU A 400 -6.32 3.89 17.51
C LEU A 400 -6.81 3.21 18.80
N PRO A 401 -6.67 3.79 19.99
CA PRO A 401 -7.02 3.09 21.23
C PRO A 401 -8.46 2.59 21.28
N GLY A 402 -9.35 3.21 20.50
CA GLY A 402 -10.76 2.82 20.42
C GLY A 402 -11.14 2.02 19.18
N LEU A 403 -10.21 1.79 18.24
CA LEU A 403 -10.49 1.15 16.97
C LEU A 403 -10.08 -0.32 16.98
N LYS A 404 -10.95 -1.16 16.42
CA LYS A 404 -10.57 -2.50 16.00
C LYS A 404 -9.70 -2.41 14.75
N VAL A 405 -8.75 -3.33 14.60
CA VAL A 405 -7.82 -3.37 13.47
C VAL A 405 -8.53 -3.55 12.13
N ASP A 406 -9.67 -4.24 12.13
CA ASP A 406 -10.54 -4.35 10.94
C ASP A 406 -12.01 -4.25 11.34
N ALA A 407 -12.88 -3.75 10.47
CA ALA A 407 -14.32 -3.66 10.70
C ALA A 407 -14.96 -5.02 11.00
N ASP A 408 -14.42 -6.09 10.42
CA ASP A 408 -14.81 -7.48 10.63
C ASP A 408 -13.76 -8.28 11.41
N SER A 409 -13.05 -7.65 12.35
CA SER A 409 -12.00 -8.26 13.19
C SER A 409 -12.43 -9.54 13.91
N ARG A 410 -13.73 -9.82 13.99
CA ARG A 410 -14.26 -11.10 14.50
C ARG A 410 -13.72 -12.35 13.79
N ASN A 411 -13.29 -12.19 12.54
CA ASN A 411 -12.78 -13.26 11.70
C ASN A 411 -11.24 -13.30 11.65
N ILE A 412 -10.59 -12.39 12.38
CA ILE A 412 -9.14 -12.25 12.42
C ILE A 412 -8.70 -12.36 13.87
N GLU A 413 -7.81 -13.29 14.14
CA GLU A 413 -7.25 -13.47 15.47
C GLU A 413 -6.26 -12.32 15.76
N GLU A 414 -6.46 -11.63 16.87
CA GLU A 414 -5.49 -10.70 17.42
C GLU A 414 -4.48 -11.47 18.26
N LEU A 415 -3.22 -11.47 17.84
CA LEU A 415 -2.16 -12.18 18.53
C LEU A 415 -1.87 -11.52 19.89
N GLN A 416 -1.91 -12.33 20.95
CA GLN A 416 -1.40 -11.93 22.25
C GLN A 416 0.12 -12.13 22.25
N VAL A 417 0.85 -11.04 22.43
CA VAL A 417 2.32 -11.03 22.34
C VAL A 417 2.90 -10.61 23.68
N GLU A 418 3.84 -11.39 24.19
CA GLU A 418 4.62 -11.11 25.38
C GLU A 418 6.09 -10.91 25.01
N ALA A 419 6.86 -10.28 25.89
CA ALA A 419 8.29 -10.11 25.73
C ALA A 419 8.99 -11.48 25.66
N ASP A 420 9.83 -11.68 24.66
CA ASP A 420 10.65 -12.90 24.54
C ASP A 420 11.80 -12.85 25.56
N PRO A 421 11.85 -13.74 26.57
CA PRO A 421 12.85 -13.67 27.64
C PRO A 421 14.30 -13.79 27.16
N GLY A 422 14.50 -14.46 26.02
CA GLY A 422 15.86 -14.67 25.45
C GLY A 422 16.30 -13.62 24.44
N ARG A 423 15.36 -12.84 23.89
CA ARG A 423 15.63 -11.93 22.76
C ARG A 423 15.16 -10.50 22.98
N TYR A 424 14.33 -10.26 23.99
CA TYR A 424 13.90 -8.90 24.30
C TYR A 424 15.08 -8.08 24.81
N ARG A 425 15.34 -6.98 24.12
CA ARG A 425 16.28 -5.93 24.56
C ARG A 425 15.73 -4.56 24.15
N PRO A 426 15.59 -3.61 25.07
CA PRO A 426 15.23 -2.25 24.71
C PRO A 426 16.36 -1.63 23.88
N ARG A 427 16.01 -0.97 22.77
CA ARG A 427 16.98 -0.29 21.88
C ARG A 427 17.21 1.17 22.26
N LEU A 428 16.33 1.73 23.06
CA LEU A 428 16.39 3.10 23.57
C LEU A 428 16.17 3.10 25.06
N ASP A 429 16.87 3.97 25.76
CA ASP A 429 16.59 4.35 27.14
C ASP A 429 15.68 5.60 27.22
N ALA A 430 15.32 6.00 28.43
CA ALA A 430 14.47 7.16 28.64
C ALA A 430 15.10 8.49 28.14
N ALA A 431 16.45 8.59 28.19
CA ALA A 431 17.16 9.77 27.70
C ALA A 431 17.08 9.85 26.17
N GLY A 432 17.30 8.74 25.46
CA GLY A 432 17.15 8.65 24.01
C GLY A 432 15.73 8.97 23.54
N ILE A 433 14.71 8.47 24.22
CA ILE A 433 13.31 8.79 23.93
C ILE A 433 13.06 10.30 24.10
N SER A 434 13.52 10.90 25.20
CA SER A 434 13.35 12.34 25.47
C SER A 434 14.07 13.22 24.43
N ARG A 435 15.28 12.82 24.02
CA ARG A 435 16.04 13.52 22.97
C ARG A 435 15.28 13.50 21.64
N LEU A 436 14.83 12.33 21.19
CA LEU A 436 14.06 12.20 19.93
C LEU A 436 12.79 13.06 19.95
N ALA A 437 12.09 13.10 21.07
CA ALA A 437 10.90 13.94 21.23
C ALA A 437 11.25 15.44 21.11
N GLN A 438 12.38 15.90 21.66
CA GLN A 438 12.87 17.28 21.52
C GLN A 438 13.25 17.62 20.07
N GLU A 439 13.77 16.65 19.32
CA GLU A 439 14.05 16.77 17.88
C GLU A 439 12.78 16.66 17.00
N GLY A 440 11.61 16.50 17.61
CA GLY A 440 10.32 16.36 16.91
C GLY A 440 10.12 14.98 16.28
N ILE A 441 10.92 13.97 16.66
CA ILE A 441 10.78 12.61 16.21
C ILE A 441 9.87 11.84 17.18
N LYS A 442 8.67 11.54 16.72
CA LYS A 442 7.68 10.80 17.48
C LYS A 442 7.83 9.30 17.23
N LEU A 443 8.05 8.55 18.31
CA LEU A 443 8.02 7.08 18.28
C LEU A 443 6.58 6.60 18.31
N SER A 444 6.30 5.53 17.59
CA SER A 444 5.02 4.82 17.60
C SER A 444 3.80 5.70 17.27
N GLU A 445 4.01 6.79 16.54
CA GLU A 445 2.97 7.75 16.12
C GLU A 445 3.05 8.10 14.64
N TYR A 446 1.92 8.53 14.09
CA TYR A 446 1.79 9.14 12.75
C TYR A 446 0.56 10.04 12.68
N GLU A 447 0.65 11.06 11.84
CA GLU A 447 -0.48 11.90 11.49
C GLU A 447 -1.32 11.22 10.38
N GLY A 448 -2.62 11.52 10.35
CA GLY A 448 -3.52 11.03 9.31
C GLY A 448 -3.45 11.88 8.04
N MET A 449 -3.98 11.33 6.94
CA MET A 449 -3.99 11.99 5.65
C MET A 449 -4.66 13.38 5.68
N MET A 450 -5.75 13.51 6.43
CA MET A 450 -6.56 14.74 6.46
C MET A 450 -5.83 15.92 7.09
N VAL A 451 -4.92 15.65 8.03
CA VAL A 451 -4.11 16.70 8.67
C VAL A 451 -3.21 17.43 7.66
N GLU A 452 -2.72 16.71 6.64
CA GLU A 452 -1.84 17.27 5.61
C GLU A 452 -2.59 17.84 4.41
N MET A 453 -3.89 17.58 4.28
CA MET A 453 -4.73 18.10 3.21
C MET A 453 -5.14 19.55 3.48
N LYS A 454 -5.30 20.32 2.41
CA LYS A 454 -5.90 21.66 2.52
C LYS A 454 -7.34 21.58 3.03
N SER A 455 -7.74 22.51 3.90
CA SER A 455 -9.14 22.71 4.26
C SER A 455 -9.97 23.02 3.01
N GLY A 456 -11.16 22.49 2.92
CA GLY A 456 -12.03 22.59 1.76
C GLY A 456 -11.88 21.47 0.73
N ALA A 457 -10.86 20.61 0.84
CA ALA A 457 -10.73 19.42 -0.01
C ALA A 457 -11.78 18.37 0.36
N LEU A 458 -12.23 17.59 -0.63
CA LEU A 458 -13.21 16.51 -0.41
C LEU A 458 -12.49 15.20 -0.05
N VAL A 459 -12.95 14.53 0.98
CA VAL A 459 -12.43 13.21 1.39
C VAL A 459 -13.52 12.16 1.27
N ILE A 460 -13.23 11.08 0.53
CA ILE A 460 -14.18 10.01 0.24
C ILE A 460 -13.52 8.66 0.53
N ASP A 461 -14.07 7.91 1.50
CA ASP A 461 -13.63 6.53 1.74
C ASP A 461 -14.28 5.58 0.71
N ASP A 462 -13.45 4.72 0.09
CA ASP A 462 -13.89 3.71 -0.88
C ASP A 462 -14.82 4.29 -1.98
N ILE A 463 -14.30 5.22 -2.76
CA ILE A 463 -15.05 5.88 -3.83
C ILE A 463 -15.65 4.86 -4.82
N SER A 464 -16.87 5.09 -5.27
CA SER A 464 -17.50 4.30 -6.33
C SER A 464 -17.23 4.87 -7.72
N GLN A 465 -17.45 4.05 -8.76
CA GLN A 465 -17.34 4.51 -10.15
C GLN A 465 -18.29 5.68 -10.44
N HIS A 466 -19.54 5.60 -9.97
CA HIS A 466 -20.52 6.68 -10.14
C HIS A 466 -20.03 8.00 -9.52
N GLU A 467 -19.48 7.95 -8.31
CA GLU A 467 -18.89 9.13 -7.65
C GLU A 467 -17.70 9.68 -8.43
N THR A 468 -16.84 8.80 -8.96
CA THR A 468 -15.71 9.21 -9.80
C THR A 468 -16.15 9.95 -11.05
N GLU A 469 -17.14 9.42 -11.78
CA GLU A 469 -17.69 10.05 -12.98
C GLU A 469 -18.29 11.43 -12.66
N LYS A 470 -19.03 11.52 -11.53
CA LYS A 470 -19.63 12.78 -11.11
C LYS A 470 -18.58 13.82 -10.67
N LEU A 471 -17.53 13.38 -9.98
CA LEU A 471 -16.41 14.27 -9.62
C LEU A 471 -15.66 14.78 -10.85
N ILE A 472 -15.51 13.96 -11.90
CA ILE A 472 -14.92 14.40 -13.16
C ILE A 472 -15.76 15.51 -13.79
N GLU A 473 -17.07 15.34 -13.81
CA GLU A 473 -18.00 16.34 -14.34
C GLU A 473 -17.94 17.66 -13.56
N LEU A 474 -17.94 17.60 -12.24
CA LEU A 474 -18.02 18.76 -11.35
C LEU A 474 -16.68 19.49 -11.16
N TYR A 475 -15.60 18.73 -10.94
CA TYR A 475 -14.29 19.30 -10.64
C TYR A 475 -13.39 19.49 -11.85
N GLN A 476 -13.61 18.73 -12.94
CA GLN A 476 -12.76 18.74 -14.13
C GLN A 476 -11.26 18.69 -13.79
N PRO A 477 -10.80 17.64 -13.07
CA PRO A 477 -9.42 17.55 -12.64
C PRO A 477 -8.47 17.38 -13.82
N ASP A 478 -7.23 17.86 -13.69
CA ASP A 478 -6.17 17.67 -14.68
C ASP A 478 -5.62 16.24 -14.70
N ILE A 479 -5.70 15.53 -13.56
CA ILE A 479 -5.30 14.13 -13.42
C ILE A 479 -6.04 13.47 -12.27
N ILE A 480 -6.33 12.17 -12.44
CA ILE A 480 -6.82 11.31 -11.36
C ILE A 480 -5.84 10.17 -11.15
N CYS A 481 -5.45 9.93 -9.90
CA CYS A 481 -4.70 8.76 -9.50
C CYS A 481 -5.65 7.77 -8.84
N ALA A 482 -5.70 6.55 -9.37
CA ALA A 482 -6.63 5.51 -8.93
C ALA A 482 -6.09 4.09 -9.21
N GLY A 483 -6.91 3.07 -8.99
CA GLY A 483 -6.61 1.68 -9.34
C GLY A 483 -6.86 1.36 -10.82
N ILE A 484 -6.51 0.15 -11.23
CA ILE A 484 -6.64 -0.30 -12.64
C ILE A 484 -8.10 -0.34 -13.11
N LYS A 485 -9.04 -0.58 -12.20
CA LYS A 485 -10.46 -0.73 -12.53
C LYS A 485 -11.08 0.56 -13.08
N GLU A 486 -10.62 1.70 -12.60
CA GLU A 486 -11.13 3.03 -12.93
C GLU A 486 -10.49 3.60 -14.20
N LYS A 487 -9.37 3.04 -14.64
CA LYS A 487 -8.55 3.57 -15.73
C LYS A 487 -9.35 3.89 -17.00
N TYR A 488 -10.13 2.95 -17.46
CA TYR A 488 -10.84 3.10 -18.72
C TYR A 488 -11.97 4.13 -18.65
N VAL A 489 -12.69 4.19 -17.54
CA VAL A 489 -13.77 5.16 -17.33
C VAL A 489 -13.20 6.57 -17.28
N ILE A 490 -12.18 6.79 -16.47
CA ILE A 490 -11.52 8.09 -16.32
C ILE A 490 -10.94 8.56 -17.67
N GLN A 491 -10.19 7.71 -18.35
CA GLN A 491 -9.57 8.08 -19.62
C GLN A 491 -10.59 8.32 -20.74
N LYS A 492 -11.68 7.56 -20.79
CA LYS A 492 -12.79 7.80 -21.74
C LYS A 492 -13.50 9.13 -21.49
N SER A 493 -13.45 9.64 -20.29
CA SER A 493 -13.98 10.97 -19.94
C SER A 493 -13.01 12.12 -20.27
N GLY A 494 -11.88 11.83 -20.95
CA GLY A 494 -10.91 12.84 -21.37
C GLY A 494 -9.94 13.29 -20.29
N VAL A 495 -9.88 12.60 -19.16
CA VAL A 495 -8.98 12.92 -18.04
C VAL A 495 -7.81 11.93 -18.01
N PRO A 496 -6.55 12.38 -17.91
CA PRO A 496 -5.44 11.48 -17.69
C PRO A 496 -5.58 10.75 -16.36
N MET A 497 -5.32 9.44 -16.39
CA MET A 497 -5.37 8.60 -15.20
C MET A 497 -4.02 7.95 -14.95
N LYS A 498 -3.43 8.21 -13.78
CA LYS A 498 -2.22 7.57 -13.31
C LYS A 498 -2.58 6.46 -12.33
N GLN A 499 -2.14 5.26 -12.66
CA GLN A 499 -2.28 4.13 -11.75
C GLN A 499 -1.17 4.21 -10.69
N LEU A 500 -1.54 4.24 -9.41
CA LEU A 500 -0.63 4.28 -8.26
C LEU A 500 -0.89 3.15 -7.25
N HIS A 501 -1.48 2.06 -7.72
CA HIS A 501 -1.79 0.89 -6.92
C HIS A 501 -1.00 -0.33 -7.43
N SER A 502 -1.25 -1.51 -6.82
CA SER A 502 -0.46 -2.75 -6.97
C SER A 502 -0.14 -3.23 -8.41
N TYR A 503 -0.71 -2.63 -9.43
CA TYR A 503 -0.53 -3.00 -10.84
C TYR A 503 0.30 -2.00 -11.64
N ASP A 504 0.95 -1.05 -10.98
CA ASP A 504 1.79 -0.10 -11.68
C ASP A 504 3.12 -0.76 -12.08
N TYR A 505 3.42 -0.71 -13.36
CA TYR A 505 4.67 -1.20 -13.94
C TYR A 505 5.61 -0.07 -14.36
N SER A 506 5.20 1.17 -14.20
CA SER A 506 6.04 2.35 -14.29
C SER A 506 6.64 2.67 -12.91
N GLY A 507 7.72 3.38 -12.86
CA GLY A 507 8.44 3.65 -11.61
C GLY A 507 9.90 3.24 -11.74
N PRO A 508 10.68 3.23 -10.65
CA PRO A 508 10.26 3.55 -9.28
C PRO A 508 9.80 5.00 -9.12
N TYR A 509 8.99 5.26 -8.05
CA TYR A 509 8.58 6.60 -7.62
C TYR A 509 9.07 6.95 -6.22
N ALA A 510 9.65 5.99 -5.51
CA ALA A 510 10.34 6.22 -4.25
C ALA A 510 11.74 6.84 -4.47
N GLY A 511 12.24 7.52 -3.46
CA GLY A 511 13.56 8.12 -3.48
C GLY A 511 13.67 9.36 -4.38
N PHE A 512 14.89 9.81 -4.58
CA PHE A 512 15.19 11.00 -5.39
C PHE A 512 14.97 10.74 -6.87
N GLN A 513 15.47 9.61 -7.38
CA GLN A 513 15.26 9.23 -8.78
C GLN A 513 13.79 8.95 -9.07
N GLY A 514 13.07 8.37 -8.11
CA GLY A 514 11.64 8.13 -8.20
C GLY A 514 10.82 9.42 -8.30
N ALA A 515 11.19 10.45 -7.56
CA ALA A 515 10.58 11.78 -7.67
C ALA A 515 10.77 12.36 -9.07
N ILE A 516 11.98 12.30 -9.64
CA ILE A 516 12.26 12.75 -11.02
C ILE A 516 11.38 12.01 -12.02
N ASN A 517 11.27 10.68 -11.90
CA ASN A 517 10.45 9.87 -12.79
C ASN A 517 8.98 10.30 -12.74
N PHE A 518 8.47 10.48 -11.53
CA PHE A 518 7.09 10.90 -11.30
C PHE A 518 6.79 12.28 -11.88
N TYR A 519 7.63 13.28 -11.60
CA TYR A 519 7.44 14.63 -12.13
C TYR A 519 7.34 14.64 -13.64
N ARG A 520 8.28 13.99 -14.32
CA ARG A 520 8.31 13.91 -15.79
C ARG A 520 7.10 13.18 -16.36
N GLU A 521 6.63 12.15 -15.67
CA GLU A 521 5.47 11.40 -16.12
C GLU A 521 4.18 12.19 -15.95
N VAL A 522 3.98 12.80 -14.78
CA VAL A 522 2.81 13.67 -14.55
C VAL A 522 2.79 14.83 -15.55
N ASP A 523 3.92 15.51 -15.76
CA ASP A 523 4.03 16.60 -16.73
C ASP A 523 3.60 16.15 -18.13
N ARG A 524 4.12 15.02 -18.61
CA ARG A 524 3.73 14.46 -19.92
C ARG A 524 2.24 14.13 -20.00
N MET A 525 1.67 13.62 -18.91
CA MET A 525 0.26 13.24 -18.85
C MET A 525 -0.64 14.48 -18.87
N VAL A 526 -0.47 15.40 -17.93
CA VAL A 526 -1.38 16.55 -17.77
C VAL A 526 -1.24 17.59 -18.89
N ASN A 527 -0.08 17.68 -19.54
CA ASN A 527 0.18 18.62 -20.63
C ASN A 527 0.03 18.00 -22.03
N SER A 528 -0.37 16.73 -22.13
CA SER A 528 -0.64 16.09 -23.41
C SER A 528 -1.91 16.62 -24.06
N LYS A 529 -1.78 17.10 -25.29
CA LYS A 529 -2.93 17.58 -26.07
C LYS A 529 -3.93 16.47 -26.44
N VAL A 530 -3.54 15.19 -26.31
CA VAL A 530 -4.38 14.05 -26.69
C VAL A 530 -5.68 14.00 -25.88
N TRP A 531 -5.63 14.42 -24.62
CA TRP A 531 -6.80 14.41 -23.73
C TRP A 531 -7.91 15.35 -24.20
N LYS A 532 -7.59 16.42 -24.93
CA LYS A 532 -8.58 17.35 -25.50
C LYS A 532 -9.39 16.74 -26.65
N TYR A 533 -8.90 15.65 -27.25
CA TYR A 533 -9.56 14.93 -28.33
C TYR A 533 -10.30 13.66 -27.88
N LEU A 534 -10.06 13.24 -26.65
CA LEU A 534 -10.75 12.09 -26.07
C LEU A 534 -12.06 12.57 -25.43
N LYS A 535 -13.15 12.31 -26.11
CA LYS A 535 -14.50 12.50 -25.57
C LYS A 535 -15.19 11.16 -25.48
N ALA A 536 -16.00 11.00 -24.44
CA ALA A 536 -16.82 9.82 -24.36
C ALA A 536 -17.76 9.75 -25.58
N PRO A 537 -17.96 8.59 -26.21
CA PRO A 537 -18.82 8.49 -27.40
C PRO A 537 -20.22 9.07 -27.21
N TRP A 538 -20.77 8.95 -26.01
CA TRP A 538 -22.08 9.52 -25.65
C TRP A 538 -22.07 11.05 -25.47
N GLN A 539 -20.93 11.68 -25.33
CA GLN A 539 -20.80 13.15 -25.30
C GLN A 539 -20.80 13.74 -26.72
N GLU A 540 -20.27 12.99 -27.69
CA GLU A 540 -20.29 13.37 -29.11
C GLU A 540 -21.63 13.04 -29.79
N HIS A 541 -22.32 12.02 -29.29
CA HIS A 541 -23.58 11.50 -29.82
C HIS A 541 -24.62 11.35 -28.69
N PRO A 542 -25.26 12.47 -28.29
CA PRO A 542 -26.29 12.45 -27.23
C PRO A 542 -27.41 11.44 -27.47
N GLU A 543 -27.72 11.15 -28.72
CA GLU A 543 -28.70 10.14 -29.12
C GLU A 543 -28.26 8.71 -28.76
N LEU A 544 -26.97 8.46 -28.57
CA LEU A 544 -26.46 7.18 -28.10
C LEU A 544 -26.54 7.06 -26.58
N ALA A 545 -26.53 8.18 -25.86
CA ALA A 545 -26.65 8.17 -24.40
C ALA A 545 -27.94 7.48 -23.95
N ALA A 546 -29.05 7.70 -24.68
CA ALA A 546 -30.35 7.06 -24.42
C ALA A 546 -30.32 5.52 -24.60
N LYS A 547 -29.38 4.98 -25.42
CA LYS A 547 -29.24 3.53 -25.66
C LYS A 547 -28.35 2.82 -24.61
N TYR A 548 -27.60 3.56 -23.81
CA TYR A 548 -26.71 3.03 -22.78
C TYR A 548 -27.22 3.25 -21.36
N VAL A 549 -28.39 3.89 -21.23
CA VAL A 549 -29.11 3.89 -19.95
C VAL A 549 -29.75 2.51 -19.81
N TRP A 550 -29.26 1.71 -18.91
CA TRP A 550 -29.87 0.43 -18.56
C TRP A 550 -31.24 0.74 -17.95
N GLU A 551 -32.33 0.41 -18.66
CA GLU A 551 -33.66 0.40 -18.09
C GLU A 551 -33.80 -0.63 -16.98
#